data_f258024773d20fb9209228a644506e8d
#
_entry.id   f258024773d20fb9209228a644506e8d
#
_cell.length_a   1.000
_cell.length_b   1.000
_cell.length_c   1.000
_cell.angle_alpha   90.00
_cell.angle_beta   90.00
_cell.angle_gamma   90.00
#
_symmetry.space_group_name_H-M   'P 1'
#
loop_
_entity.id
_entity.type
_entity.pdbx_description
1 polymer ?
#
loop_
_entity_poly.entity_id
_entity_poly.type
_entity_poly.pdbx_seq_one_letter_code
_entity_poly.pdbx_strand_id
1 'polypeptide(L)'
;FDTAILVSNPSAPATIMLNISFNFINNIKRNLFPFYKNKDLKFVFDKIQEGFSKDKITARFVGGCVRKYLTNEKIDDIDIATILKTNEIKEKFKDSKFKVIETGIKHGTVTLVYENLKLELTTLRKDVETYGRHAEVEYIDDWQLDSERRDFTINAIYLDIKGNIFDPQMGAVDLKNNNV
;
A
#
# COMPACT_ATOMS: atom_id res chain seq x y z
N PHE A 1 -11.55 31.26 -6.33
CA PHE A 1 -10.19 31.79 -6.05
C PHE A 1 -9.67 31.09 -4.80
N ASP A 2 -8.93 29.98 -4.95
CA ASP A 2 -8.28 29.34 -3.82
C ASP A 2 -6.77 29.33 -4.08
N THR A 3 -6.10 30.12 -3.29
CA THR A 3 -4.65 30.28 -3.27
C THR A 3 -4.00 29.04 -2.66
N ALA A 4 -3.19 28.36 -3.46
CA ALA A 4 -2.32 27.29 -2.98
C ALA A 4 -1.20 27.89 -2.11
N ILE A 5 -1.14 27.51 -0.84
CA ILE A 5 0.00 27.85 0.02
C ILE A 5 1.09 26.81 -0.20
N LEU A 6 2.14 27.21 -0.90
CA LEU A 6 3.41 26.48 -1.00
C LEU A 6 4.17 26.67 0.31
N VAL A 7 4.30 25.61 1.11
CA VAL A 7 5.26 25.56 2.21
C VAL A 7 6.51 24.83 1.71
N SER A 8 7.54 25.61 1.40
CA SER A 8 8.85 25.12 1.01
C SER A 8 9.69 24.83 2.26
N ASN A 9 10.07 23.56 2.45
CA ASN A 9 11.08 23.17 3.41
C ASN A 9 12.36 22.83 2.62
N PRO A 10 13.51 23.55 2.80
CA PRO A 10 14.63 23.49 1.86
C PRO A 10 15.57 22.31 2.05
N SER A 11 15.26 21.29 2.83
CA SER A 11 16.13 20.15 3.10
C SER A 11 15.51 18.76 2.91
N ALA A 12 14.33 18.65 2.30
CA ALA A 12 13.77 17.39 1.86
C ALA A 12 13.64 17.40 0.33
N PRO A 13 13.89 16.26 -0.38
CA PRO A 13 13.50 16.18 -1.78
C PRO A 13 12.03 16.54 -1.84
N ALA A 14 11.66 17.45 -2.74
CA ALA A 14 10.32 17.99 -2.85
C ALA A 14 9.29 16.87 -3.00
N THR A 15 8.77 16.38 -1.89
CA THR A 15 7.56 15.59 -1.85
C THR A 15 6.46 16.60 -2.19
N ILE A 16 6.17 16.75 -3.48
CA ILE A 16 4.98 17.44 -3.92
C ILE A 16 3.83 16.59 -3.40
N MET A 17 3.32 16.92 -2.20
CA MET A 17 1.97 16.53 -1.81
C MET A 17 1.05 17.18 -2.84
N LEU A 18 0.77 16.46 -3.93
CA LEU A 18 -0.34 16.78 -4.79
C LEU A 18 -1.59 16.65 -3.90
N ASN A 19 -2.05 17.78 -3.38
CA ASN A 19 -3.43 17.93 -2.99
C ASN A 19 -4.28 17.73 -4.26
N ILE A 20 -4.39 16.46 -4.70
CA ILE A 20 -5.43 16.05 -5.63
C ILE A 20 -6.69 16.52 -4.93
N SER A 21 -7.38 17.46 -5.55
CA SER A 21 -8.50 18.19 -4.98
C SER A 21 -9.31 17.28 -4.04
N PHE A 22 -9.33 17.63 -2.76
CA PHE A 22 -10.02 16.90 -1.69
C PHE A 22 -11.48 16.56 -2.06
N ASN A 23 -12.07 17.36 -2.94
CA ASN A 23 -13.40 17.16 -3.51
C ASN A 23 -13.49 16.02 -4.54
N PHE A 24 -12.46 15.78 -5.32
CA PHE A 24 -12.42 14.66 -6.26
C PHE A 24 -12.34 13.33 -5.50
N ILE A 25 -11.46 13.25 -4.50
CA ILE A 25 -11.32 12.08 -3.63
C ILE A 25 -12.59 11.87 -2.79
N ASN A 26 -13.24 12.92 -2.28
CA ASN A 26 -14.47 12.81 -1.49
C ASN A 26 -15.68 12.35 -2.32
N ASN A 27 -15.76 12.65 -3.60
CA ASN A 27 -16.80 12.12 -4.49
C ASN A 27 -16.59 10.65 -4.83
N ILE A 28 -15.32 10.20 -4.98
CA ILE A 28 -14.96 8.80 -5.20
C ILE A 28 -15.18 7.98 -3.91
N LYS A 29 -14.97 8.54 -2.72
CA LYS A 29 -15.20 7.89 -1.42
C LYS A 29 -16.62 7.34 -1.23
N ARG A 30 -17.58 7.70 -2.05
CA ARG A 30 -18.98 7.39 -1.77
C ARG A 30 -19.45 6.03 -2.23
N ASN A 31 -18.88 5.37 -3.23
CA ASN A 31 -19.56 4.27 -3.89
C ASN A 31 -18.80 2.95 -4.06
N LEU A 32 -17.49 2.89 -3.88
CA LEU A 32 -16.73 1.65 -4.11
C LEU A 32 -15.83 1.35 -2.92
N PHE A 33 -15.92 0.22 -2.37
CA PHE A 33 -15.09 -0.38 -1.33
C PHE A 33 -14.57 0.63 -0.28
N PRO A 34 -15.34 0.95 0.74
CA PRO A 34 -14.87 1.81 1.82
C PRO A 34 -13.87 1.04 2.67
N PHE A 35 -12.58 1.01 2.29
CA PHE A 35 -11.51 0.35 3.03
C PHE A 35 -11.62 0.63 4.54
N TYR A 36 -11.87 1.88 4.90
CA TYR A 36 -11.99 2.31 6.30
C TYR A 36 -13.27 1.86 7.01
N LYS A 37 -14.34 1.46 6.27
CA LYS A 37 -15.60 0.96 6.83
C LYS A 37 -15.63 -0.56 6.96
N ASN A 38 -14.73 -1.26 6.30
CA ASN A 38 -14.66 -2.71 6.38
C ASN A 38 -14.00 -3.12 7.70
N LYS A 39 -14.78 -3.76 8.58
CA LYS A 39 -14.33 -4.18 9.91
C LYS A 39 -13.19 -5.19 9.86
N ASP A 40 -13.16 -6.03 8.83
CA ASP A 40 -12.15 -7.08 8.68
C ASP A 40 -10.82 -6.48 8.22
N LEU A 41 -10.85 -5.52 7.30
CA LEU A 41 -9.66 -4.78 6.91
C LEU A 41 -9.12 -3.95 8.07
N LYS A 42 -10.01 -3.26 8.81
CA LYS A 42 -9.60 -2.53 10.00
C LYS A 42 -8.92 -3.46 11.01
N PHE A 43 -9.51 -4.63 11.28
CA PHE A 43 -8.90 -5.63 12.16
C PHE A 43 -7.49 -6.03 11.69
N VAL A 44 -7.30 -6.26 10.38
CA VAL A 44 -5.98 -6.62 9.83
C VAL A 44 -4.97 -5.50 10.04
N PHE A 45 -5.32 -4.25 9.73
CA PHE A 45 -4.44 -3.11 9.94
C PHE A 45 -4.13 -2.87 11.42
N ASP A 46 -5.12 -2.95 12.30
CA ASP A 46 -4.91 -2.82 13.75
C ASP A 46 -3.97 -3.94 14.27
N LYS A 47 -4.14 -5.17 13.76
CA LYS A 47 -3.29 -6.32 14.12
C LYS A 47 -1.85 -6.16 13.66
N ILE A 48 -1.63 -5.63 12.46
CA ILE A 48 -0.29 -5.30 11.95
C ILE A 48 0.33 -4.18 12.79
N GLN A 49 -0.45 -3.20 13.22
CA GLN A 49 0.00 -2.04 14.00
C GLN A 49 0.36 -2.39 15.45
N GLU A 50 -0.14 -3.49 16.01
CA GLU A 50 0.16 -3.92 17.39
C GLU A 50 1.68 -3.99 17.64
N GLY A 51 2.14 -3.37 18.74
CA GLY A 51 3.55 -3.32 19.11
C GLY A 51 4.35 -2.17 18.50
N PHE A 52 3.74 -1.36 17.63
CA PHE A 52 4.38 -0.17 17.06
C PHE A 52 3.75 1.12 17.61
N SER A 53 4.51 2.23 17.53
CA SER A 53 3.97 3.55 17.86
C SER A 53 2.85 3.95 16.90
N LYS A 54 1.91 4.78 17.35
CA LYS A 54 0.77 5.23 16.54
C LYS A 54 1.18 6.03 15.30
N ASP A 55 2.36 6.62 15.31
CA ASP A 55 2.88 7.45 14.22
C ASP A 55 3.66 6.61 13.18
N LYS A 56 4.04 5.38 13.52
CA LYS A 56 4.69 4.45 12.59
C LYS A 56 3.66 3.90 11.62
N ILE A 57 3.86 4.12 10.34
CA ILE A 57 3.02 3.51 9.30
C ILE A 57 3.55 2.10 9.03
N THR A 58 2.77 1.09 9.36
CA THR A 58 3.15 -0.32 9.28
C THR A 58 2.56 -1.06 8.09
N ALA A 59 1.48 -0.55 7.51
CA ALA A 59 0.81 -1.16 6.35
C ALA A 59 0.11 -0.10 5.49
N ARG A 60 0.05 -0.36 4.18
CA ARG A 60 -0.72 0.40 3.18
C ARG A 60 -1.26 -0.54 2.11
N PHE A 61 -2.42 -0.23 1.56
CA PHE A 61 -2.87 -0.81 0.30
C PHE A 61 -1.97 -0.33 -0.83
N VAL A 62 -1.80 -1.14 -1.88
CA VAL A 62 -0.89 -0.82 -2.99
C VAL A 62 -1.32 -1.54 -4.28
N GLY A 63 -0.79 -1.14 -5.41
CA GLY A 63 -0.95 -1.85 -6.67
C GLY A 63 -2.33 -1.71 -7.31
N GLY A 64 -2.81 -2.79 -7.92
CA GLY A 64 -4.05 -2.82 -8.69
C GLY A 64 -5.28 -2.37 -7.91
N CYS A 65 -5.38 -2.71 -6.62
CA CYS A 65 -6.53 -2.34 -5.80
C CYS A 65 -6.59 -0.81 -5.56
N VAL A 66 -5.46 -0.14 -5.38
CA VAL A 66 -5.41 1.32 -5.22
C VAL A 66 -5.72 2.00 -6.54
N ARG A 67 -5.14 1.54 -7.66
CA ARG A 67 -5.44 2.06 -8.98
C ARG A 67 -6.94 1.96 -9.28
N LYS A 68 -7.55 0.76 -9.16
CA LYS A 68 -8.97 0.53 -9.36
C LYS A 68 -9.85 1.39 -8.45
N TYR A 69 -9.42 1.59 -7.20
CA TYR A 69 -10.11 2.50 -6.28
C TYR A 69 -10.10 3.95 -6.79
N LEU A 70 -8.98 4.43 -7.30
CA LEU A 70 -8.84 5.80 -7.81
C LEU A 70 -9.59 6.02 -9.12
N THR A 71 -9.71 4.99 -9.97
CA THR A 71 -10.46 5.04 -11.24
C THR A 71 -11.93 4.65 -11.09
N ASN A 72 -12.40 4.36 -9.88
CA ASN A 72 -13.78 3.95 -9.60
C ASN A 72 -14.16 2.61 -10.28
N GLU A 73 -13.20 1.70 -10.40
CA GLU A 73 -13.39 0.35 -10.93
C GLU A 73 -13.68 -0.66 -9.82
N LYS A 74 -14.21 -1.82 -10.20
CA LYS A 74 -14.43 -2.93 -9.27
C LYS A 74 -13.10 -3.48 -8.79
N ILE A 75 -12.95 -3.62 -7.45
CA ILE A 75 -11.77 -4.21 -6.83
C ILE A 75 -12.04 -5.69 -6.61
N ASP A 76 -11.18 -6.53 -7.15
CA ASP A 76 -11.27 -7.99 -7.06
C ASP A 76 -10.25 -8.55 -6.05
N ASP A 77 -9.02 -8.05 -6.11
CA ASP A 77 -7.91 -8.47 -5.25
C ASP A 77 -7.43 -7.28 -4.40
N ILE A 78 -7.00 -7.57 -3.18
CA ILE A 78 -6.50 -6.54 -2.25
C ILE A 78 -5.06 -6.87 -1.88
N ASP A 79 -4.16 -6.00 -2.32
CA ASP A 79 -2.74 -6.06 -2.01
C ASP A 79 -2.40 -5.07 -0.90
N ILE A 80 -1.67 -5.54 0.10
CA ILE A 80 -1.19 -4.75 1.24
C ILE A 80 0.33 -4.88 1.30
N ALA A 81 1.02 -3.75 1.22
CA ALA A 81 2.43 -3.67 1.55
C ALA A 81 2.61 -3.43 3.05
N THR A 82 3.60 -4.06 3.66
CA THR A 82 3.85 -3.95 5.11
C THR A 82 5.35 -4.03 5.44
N ILE A 83 5.74 -3.39 6.55
CA ILE A 83 7.10 -3.52 7.08
C ILE A 83 7.34 -4.86 7.79
N LEU A 84 6.27 -5.60 8.11
CA LEU A 84 6.39 -6.90 8.78
C LEU A 84 6.93 -7.96 7.83
N LYS A 85 7.83 -8.80 8.34
CA LYS A 85 8.28 -10.01 7.63
C LYS A 85 7.22 -11.10 7.70
N THR A 86 7.28 -12.04 6.76
CA THR A 86 6.31 -13.15 6.66
C THR A 86 6.13 -13.93 7.95
N ASN A 87 7.21 -14.19 8.69
CA ASN A 87 7.14 -14.89 9.98
C ASN A 87 6.42 -14.08 11.06
N GLU A 88 6.61 -12.75 11.08
CA GLU A 88 5.92 -11.85 12.02
C GLU A 88 4.42 -11.80 11.71
N ILE A 89 4.05 -11.76 10.41
CA ILE A 89 2.66 -11.82 9.98
C ILE A 89 2.02 -13.14 10.44
N LYS A 90 2.69 -14.28 10.22
CA LYS A 90 2.19 -15.58 10.66
C LYS A 90 1.94 -15.62 12.17
N GLU A 91 2.90 -15.15 12.96
CA GLU A 91 2.79 -15.14 14.42
C GLU A 91 1.64 -14.24 14.87
N LYS A 92 1.49 -13.05 14.30
CA LYS A 92 0.39 -12.14 14.64
C LYS A 92 -0.99 -12.71 14.31
N PHE A 93 -1.13 -13.49 13.25
CA PHE A 93 -2.42 -13.99 12.78
C PHE A 93 -2.73 -15.43 13.14
N LYS A 94 -1.83 -16.19 13.80
CA LYS A 94 -2.00 -17.63 14.11
C LYS A 94 -3.27 -17.94 14.88
N ASP A 95 -3.63 -17.08 15.85
CA ASP A 95 -4.81 -17.24 16.72
C ASP A 95 -5.97 -16.32 16.30
N SER A 96 -5.94 -15.83 15.06
CA SER A 96 -6.99 -14.98 14.52
C SER A 96 -7.99 -15.78 13.69
N LYS A 97 -9.09 -15.11 13.30
CA LYS A 97 -10.06 -15.69 12.35
C LYS A 97 -9.52 -15.87 10.94
N PHE A 98 -8.40 -15.23 10.59
CA PHE A 98 -7.78 -15.34 9.27
C PHE A 98 -6.89 -16.56 9.19
N LYS A 99 -7.09 -17.35 8.12
CA LYS A 99 -6.14 -18.40 7.74
C LYS A 99 -4.96 -17.77 7.01
N VAL A 100 -3.74 -18.07 7.44
CA VAL A 100 -2.51 -17.63 6.78
C VAL A 100 -2.07 -18.69 5.78
N ILE A 101 -1.93 -18.32 4.51
CA ILE A 101 -1.47 -19.20 3.43
C ILE A 101 -0.15 -18.65 2.87
N GLU A 102 0.83 -19.52 2.77
CA GLU A 102 2.16 -19.18 2.27
C GLU A 102 2.19 -19.25 0.74
N THR A 103 1.80 -18.19 0.08
CA THR A 103 1.67 -18.13 -1.38
C THR A 103 2.95 -17.73 -2.10
N GLY A 104 3.85 -17.01 -1.44
CA GLY A 104 5.06 -16.46 -2.06
C GLY A 104 6.16 -16.12 -1.08
N ILE A 105 6.51 -17.03 -0.16
CA ILE A 105 7.52 -16.79 0.90
C ILE A 105 8.85 -16.31 0.34
N LYS A 106 9.31 -16.86 -0.79
CA LYS A 106 10.55 -16.44 -1.46
C LYS A 106 10.52 -14.96 -1.87
N HIS A 107 9.33 -14.40 -2.04
CA HIS A 107 9.10 -13.02 -2.43
C HIS A 107 8.55 -12.16 -1.28
N GLY A 108 8.52 -12.70 -0.05
CA GLY A 108 8.02 -11.99 1.11
C GLY A 108 6.50 -11.81 1.15
N THR A 109 5.74 -12.70 0.47
CA THR A 109 4.27 -12.59 0.38
C THR A 109 3.58 -13.73 1.12
N VAL A 110 2.55 -13.39 1.87
CA VAL A 110 1.57 -14.31 2.47
C VAL A 110 0.16 -13.87 2.12
N THR A 111 -0.77 -14.82 2.08
CA THR A 111 -2.18 -14.53 1.86
C THR A 111 -2.97 -14.76 3.14
N LEU A 112 -3.75 -13.79 3.56
CA LEU A 112 -4.77 -13.93 4.60
C LEU A 112 -6.13 -14.21 3.97
N VAL A 113 -6.79 -15.26 4.43
CA VAL A 113 -8.13 -15.66 3.92
C VAL A 113 -9.11 -15.75 5.09
N TYR A 114 -10.25 -15.09 4.94
CA TYR A 114 -11.38 -15.22 5.85
C TYR A 114 -12.68 -15.04 5.06
N GLU A 115 -13.55 -16.06 5.07
CA GLU A 115 -14.78 -16.10 4.24
C GLU A 115 -14.47 -15.84 2.76
N ASN A 116 -15.08 -14.80 2.19
CA ASN A 116 -14.85 -14.37 0.80
C ASN A 116 -13.75 -13.30 0.66
N LEU A 117 -13.07 -12.94 1.76
CA LEU A 117 -12.01 -11.95 1.76
C LEU A 117 -10.65 -12.64 1.59
N LYS A 118 -9.92 -12.24 0.56
CA LYS A 118 -8.55 -12.65 0.29
C LYS A 118 -7.67 -11.40 0.25
N LEU A 119 -6.63 -11.38 1.07
CA LEU A 119 -5.68 -10.27 1.19
C LEU A 119 -4.27 -10.79 0.96
N GLU A 120 -3.54 -10.18 0.05
CA GLU A 120 -2.12 -10.49 -0.16
C GLU A 120 -1.26 -9.47 0.59
N LEU A 121 -0.48 -9.95 1.56
CA LEU A 121 0.42 -9.14 2.35
C LEU A 121 1.84 -9.36 1.87
N THR A 122 2.49 -8.31 1.39
CA THR A 122 3.88 -8.36 0.91
C THR A 122 4.77 -7.46 1.77
N THR A 123 5.85 -8.03 2.28
CA THR A 123 6.89 -7.26 3.00
C THR A 123 7.54 -6.26 2.07
N LEU A 124 7.75 -5.03 2.54
CA LEU A 124 8.53 -4.03 1.81
C LEU A 124 9.93 -4.58 1.49
N ARG A 125 10.36 -4.38 0.26
CA ARG A 125 11.63 -4.90 -0.22
C ARG A 125 12.24 -4.01 -1.28
N LYS A 126 13.54 -4.13 -1.46
CA LYS A 126 14.26 -3.69 -2.65
C LYS A 126 14.83 -4.89 -3.39
N ASP A 127 14.97 -4.79 -4.69
CA ASP A 127 15.63 -5.80 -5.48
C ASP A 127 17.15 -5.59 -5.36
N VAL A 128 17.88 -6.67 -5.06
CA VAL A 128 19.34 -6.66 -5.02
C VAL A 128 19.83 -7.24 -6.34
N GLU A 129 20.69 -6.50 -7.03
CA GLU A 129 21.34 -7.00 -8.23
C GLU A 129 22.23 -8.19 -7.87
N THR A 130 21.85 -9.38 -8.35
CA THR A 130 22.67 -10.57 -8.27
C THR A 130 23.20 -10.95 -9.64
N TYR A 131 24.48 -11.26 -9.71
CA TYR A 131 25.08 -11.87 -10.90
C TYR A 131 24.53 -13.29 -11.07
N GLY A 132 23.44 -13.44 -11.86
CA GLY A 132 22.82 -14.73 -12.15
C GLY A 132 21.29 -14.71 -12.17
N ARG A 133 20.68 -15.91 -12.37
CA ARG A 133 19.23 -16.08 -12.58
C ARG A 133 18.36 -15.97 -11.30
N HIS A 134 18.90 -15.57 -10.16
CA HIS A 134 18.18 -15.44 -8.91
C HIS A 134 18.26 -14.00 -8.43
N ALA A 135 17.16 -13.26 -8.55
CA ALA A 135 17.00 -11.99 -7.86
C ALA A 135 16.89 -12.28 -6.36
N GLU A 136 17.83 -11.81 -5.56
CA GLU A 136 17.69 -11.77 -4.12
C GLU A 136 16.92 -10.51 -3.75
N VAL A 137 16.08 -10.62 -2.74
CA VAL A 137 15.33 -9.48 -2.21
C VAL A 137 15.85 -9.12 -0.83
N GLU A 138 16.05 -7.85 -0.57
CA GLU A 138 16.36 -7.33 0.75
C GLU A 138 15.11 -6.71 1.35
N TYR A 139 14.66 -7.19 2.52
CA TYR A 139 13.52 -6.61 3.23
C TYR A 139 13.92 -5.29 3.89
N ILE A 140 13.07 -4.29 3.71
CA ILE A 140 13.28 -2.91 4.16
C ILE A 140 12.07 -2.40 4.95
N ASP A 141 12.20 -1.22 5.56
CA ASP A 141 11.08 -0.47 6.14
C ASP A 141 10.88 0.92 5.49
N ASP A 142 11.49 1.11 4.33
CA ASP A 142 11.43 2.33 3.54
C ASP A 142 10.42 2.21 2.40
N TRP A 143 9.36 3.02 2.46
CA TRP A 143 8.26 3.06 1.49
C TRP A 143 8.67 3.65 0.15
N GLN A 144 9.63 4.59 0.15
CA GLN A 144 10.16 5.19 -1.07
C GLN A 144 10.91 4.13 -1.90
N LEU A 145 11.83 3.42 -1.25
CA LEU A 145 12.62 2.36 -1.90
C LEU A 145 11.74 1.21 -2.41
N ASP A 146 10.69 0.80 -1.67
CA ASP A 146 9.75 -0.22 -2.18
C ASP A 146 8.99 0.27 -3.42
N SER A 147 8.72 1.58 -3.52
CA SER A 147 8.03 2.13 -4.68
C SER A 147 8.88 2.13 -5.95
N GLU A 148 10.19 2.30 -5.80
CA GLU A 148 11.15 2.42 -6.93
C GLU A 148 11.35 1.11 -7.69
N ARG A 149 11.14 -0.05 -7.04
CA ARG A 149 11.25 -1.36 -7.70
C ARG A 149 10.01 -1.75 -8.50
N ARG A 150 8.93 -0.97 -8.45
CA ARG A 150 7.67 -1.30 -9.12
C ARG A 150 7.73 -0.87 -10.57
N ASP A 151 7.27 -1.75 -11.45
CA ASP A 151 7.33 -1.65 -12.91
C ASP A 151 6.53 -0.47 -13.48
N PHE A 152 5.43 -0.08 -12.83
CA PHE A 152 4.60 1.04 -13.25
C PHE A 152 4.36 2.01 -12.10
N THR A 153 4.47 3.31 -12.36
CA THR A 153 4.20 4.38 -11.39
C THR A 153 2.77 4.28 -10.84
N ILE A 154 1.80 3.96 -11.70
CA ILE A 154 0.39 3.75 -11.33
C ILE A 154 0.15 2.58 -10.39
N ASN A 155 1.08 1.64 -10.28
CA ASN A 155 1.08 0.53 -9.31
C ASN A 155 1.92 0.83 -8.06
N ALA A 156 2.61 1.97 -8.02
CA ALA A 156 3.42 2.47 -6.91
C ALA A 156 2.68 3.51 -6.04
N ILE A 157 1.37 3.61 -6.20
CA ILE A 157 0.50 4.46 -5.38
C ILE A 157 0.07 3.64 -4.16
N TYR A 158 0.28 4.20 -2.97
CA TYR A 158 -0.10 3.59 -1.71
C TYR A 158 -1.26 4.35 -1.05
N LEU A 159 -2.11 3.61 -0.32
CA LEU A 159 -3.25 4.17 0.39
C LEU A 159 -3.29 3.58 1.80
N ASP A 160 -3.35 4.44 2.83
CA ASP A 160 -3.53 3.95 4.20
C ASP A 160 -5.00 3.60 4.49
N ILE A 161 -5.24 2.97 5.66
CA ILE A 161 -6.61 2.59 6.08
C ILE A 161 -7.51 3.81 6.28
N LYS A 162 -6.98 5.01 6.44
CA LYS A 162 -7.73 6.27 6.61
C LYS A 162 -8.05 6.95 5.28
N GLY A 163 -7.43 6.47 4.18
CA GLY A 163 -7.58 7.02 2.84
C GLY A 163 -6.55 8.09 2.48
N ASN A 164 -5.45 8.21 3.22
CA ASN A 164 -4.35 9.09 2.84
C ASN A 164 -3.49 8.42 1.79
N ILE A 165 -3.19 9.15 0.72
CA ILE A 165 -2.35 8.68 -0.39
C ILE A 165 -0.89 8.99 -0.08
N PHE A 166 -0.01 8.03 -0.36
CA PHE A 166 1.42 8.22 -0.47
C PHE A 166 1.85 7.78 -1.89
N ASP A 167 2.30 8.74 -2.68
CA ASP A 167 2.57 8.56 -4.11
C ASP A 167 3.94 9.15 -4.49
N PRO A 168 5.02 8.47 -4.10
CA PRO A 168 6.38 8.99 -4.31
C PRO A 168 6.82 8.98 -5.78
N GLN A 169 6.20 8.16 -6.62
CA GLN A 169 6.52 8.03 -8.05
C GLN A 169 5.57 8.84 -8.95
N MET A 170 4.70 9.69 -8.36
CA MET A 170 3.72 10.50 -9.09
C MET A 170 2.75 9.71 -9.97
N GLY A 171 2.48 8.46 -9.63
CA GLY A 171 1.61 7.56 -10.40
C GLY A 171 0.16 8.05 -10.52
N ALA A 172 -0.33 8.85 -9.57
CA ALA A 172 -1.67 9.46 -9.66
C ALA A 172 -1.76 10.50 -10.80
N VAL A 173 -0.65 11.17 -11.15
CA VAL A 173 -0.58 12.08 -12.30
C VAL A 173 -0.62 11.27 -13.59
N ASP A 174 0.16 10.21 -13.68
CA ASP A 174 0.16 9.31 -14.84
C ASP A 174 -1.21 8.68 -15.05
N LEU A 175 -1.82 8.21 -13.97
CA LEU A 175 -3.17 7.65 -14.01
C LEU A 175 -4.21 8.65 -14.55
N LYS A 176 -4.13 9.92 -14.12
CA LYS A 176 -5.02 10.99 -14.59
C LYS A 176 -4.81 11.30 -16.06
N ASN A 177 -3.57 11.21 -16.53
CA ASN A 177 -3.20 11.53 -17.93
C ASN A 177 -3.30 10.31 -18.86
N ASN A 178 -3.72 9.14 -18.37
CA ASN A 178 -3.70 7.85 -19.08
C ASN A 178 -2.29 7.50 -19.62
N ASN A 179 -1.26 7.88 -18.88
CA ASN A 179 0.12 7.48 -19.17
C ASN A 179 0.39 6.14 -18.47
N VAL A 180 0.85 5.13 -19.24
CA VAL A 180 1.23 3.80 -18.72
C VAL A 180 2.59 3.44 -19.29
#